data_f61d356d23747936421782edfa50d818
#
_entry.id   f61d356d23747936421782edfa50d818
#
_cell.length_a   1.000
_cell.length_b   1.000
_cell.length_c   1.000
_cell.angle_alpha   90.00
_cell.angle_beta   90.00
_cell.angle_gamma   90.00
#
_symmetry.space_group_name_H-M   'P 1'
#
loop_
_entity.id
_entity.type
_entity.pdbx_description
1 polymer ?
#
loop_
_entity_poly.entity_id
_entity_poly.type
_entity_poly.pdbx_seq_one_letter_code
_entity_poly.pdbx_strand_id
1 'polypeptide(L)'
;AFIISTVAEHFHVSVDDIRSNKRNTEIVVPRQIAMYLCSNLTSVGLKKIGSEMGGRDHSTVLHGSKKISSELKTSEDMRKTIEILKKKINPS
;
A
#
# COMPACT_ATOMS: atom_id res chain seq x y z
N ALA A 1 2.30 -9.31 4.56
CA ALA A 1 1.69 -10.30 4.32
C ALA A 1 0.55 -10.31 3.34
N PHE A 2 -0.69 -10.65 3.74
CA PHE A 2 -1.75 -10.84 2.76
C PHE A 2 -2.07 -9.54 1.98
N ILE A 3 -2.10 -8.40 2.66
CA ILE A 3 -2.40 -7.13 1.98
C ILE A 3 -1.33 -6.80 0.94
N ILE A 4 -0.07 -6.94 1.31
CA ILE A 4 1.03 -6.64 0.39
C ILE A 4 0.97 -7.56 -0.83
N SER A 5 0.74 -8.85 -0.63
CA SER A 5 0.66 -9.79 -1.76
C SER A 5 -0.56 -9.51 -2.65
N THR A 6 -1.67 -9.09 -2.08
CA THR A 6 -2.87 -8.75 -2.84
C THR A 6 -2.61 -7.52 -3.72
N VAL A 7 -1.96 -6.50 -3.17
CA VAL A 7 -1.60 -5.30 -3.94
C VAL A 7 -0.61 -5.66 -5.05
N ALA A 8 0.41 -6.45 -4.72
CA ALA A 8 1.39 -6.87 -5.72
C ALA A 8 0.73 -7.60 -6.88
N GLU A 9 -0.15 -8.53 -6.60
CA GLU A 9 -0.86 -9.28 -7.62
C GLU A 9 -1.72 -8.37 -8.50
N HIS A 10 -2.44 -7.43 -7.88
CA HIS A 10 -3.30 -6.51 -8.61
C HIS A 10 -2.52 -5.68 -9.64
N PHE A 11 -1.33 -5.23 -9.27
CA PHE A 11 -0.51 -4.38 -10.12
C PHE A 11 0.52 -5.14 -10.95
N HIS A 12 0.51 -6.47 -10.89
CA HIS A 12 1.45 -7.33 -11.62
C HIS A 12 2.91 -7.00 -11.30
N VAL A 13 3.19 -6.74 -10.03
CA VAL A 13 4.56 -6.57 -9.54
C VAL A 13 4.80 -7.61 -8.45
N SER A 14 6.06 -7.85 -8.12
CA SER A 14 6.37 -8.84 -7.09
C SER A 14 6.34 -8.20 -5.71
N VAL A 15 6.13 -9.02 -4.69
CA VAL A 15 6.25 -8.58 -3.30
C VAL A 15 7.67 -8.04 -3.06
N ASP A 16 8.68 -8.71 -3.63
CA ASP A 16 10.06 -8.26 -3.51
C ASP A 16 10.25 -6.85 -4.09
N ASP A 17 9.61 -6.55 -5.22
CA ASP A 17 9.67 -5.20 -5.80
C ASP A 17 9.06 -4.16 -4.86
N ILE A 18 7.91 -4.47 -4.27
CA ILE A 18 7.27 -3.55 -3.33
C ILE A 18 8.18 -3.29 -2.13
N ARG A 19 8.88 -4.31 -1.66
CA ARG A 19 9.78 -4.20 -0.51
C ARG A 19 11.15 -3.64 -0.86
N SER A 20 11.45 -3.50 -2.15
CA SER A 20 12.76 -3.05 -2.62
C SER A 20 12.93 -1.54 -2.53
N ASN A 21 14.11 -1.06 -2.93
CA ASN A 21 14.41 0.37 -2.99
C ASN A 21 14.12 0.98 -4.36
N LYS A 22 13.46 0.25 -5.25
CA LYS A 22 13.12 0.75 -6.57
C LYS A 22 12.23 1.99 -6.47
N ARG A 23 12.48 2.97 -7.34
CA ARG A 23 11.79 4.25 -7.31
C ARG A 23 10.93 4.54 -8.54
N ASN A 24 10.85 3.61 -9.47
CA ASN A 24 9.99 3.81 -10.63
C ASN A 24 8.52 3.80 -10.19
N THR A 25 7.72 4.62 -10.86
CA THR A 25 6.31 4.87 -10.47
C THR A 25 5.49 3.59 -10.38
N GLU A 26 5.71 2.65 -11.29
CA GLU A 26 4.96 1.39 -11.29
C GLU A 26 5.23 0.51 -10.07
N ILE A 27 6.25 0.84 -9.27
CA ILE A 27 6.55 0.18 -8.01
C ILE A 27 6.19 1.06 -6.83
N VAL A 28 6.49 2.37 -6.93
CA VAL A 28 6.23 3.32 -5.84
C VAL A 28 4.75 3.45 -5.53
N VAL A 29 3.89 3.55 -6.56
CA VAL A 29 2.46 3.70 -6.33
C VAL A 29 1.85 2.48 -5.65
N PRO A 30 2.07 1.25 -6.14
CA PRO A 30 1.61 0.07 -5.41
C PRO A 30 2.14 -0.01 -3.98
N ARG A 31 3.41 0.38 -3.76
CA ARG A 31 4.01 0.39 -2.43
C ARG A 31 3.25 1.32 -1.50
N GLN A 32 2.94 2.53 -1.95
CA GLN A 32 2.20 3.49 -1.14
C GLN A 32 0.77 3.03 -0.88
N ILE A 33 0.15 2.42 -1.86
CA ILE A 33 -1.18 1.84 -1.70
C ILE A 33 -1.16 0.74 -0.63
N ALA A 34 -0.13 -0.11 -0.64
CA ALA A 34 0.01 -1.14 0.38
C ALA A 34 0.19 -0.52 1.77
N MET A 35 0.97 0.55 1.89
CA MET A 35 1.13 1.28 3.15
C MET A 35 -0.21 1.82 3.65
N TYR A 36 -0.98 2.43 2.77
CA TYR A 36 -2.30 2.96 3.09
C TYR A 36 -3.24 1.86 3.57
N LEU A 37 -3.33 0.77 2.82
CA LEU A 37 -4.25 -0.32 3.16
C LEU A 37 -3.86 -1.02 4.46
N CYS A 38 -2.56 -1.26 4.68
CA CYS A 38 -2.10 -1.84 5.93
C CYS A 38 -2.44 -0.95 7.12
N SER A 39 -2.27 0.36 6.96
CA SER A 39 -2.55 1.33 8.04
C SER A 39 -4.04 1.42 8.35
N ASN A 40 -4.89 1.33 7.33
CA ASN A 40 -6.31 1.59 7.47
C ASN A 40 -7.16 0.33 7.70
N LEU A 41 -6.70 -0.82 7.25
CA LEU A 41 -7.48 -2.04 7.37
C LEU A 41 -7.02 -2.95 8.52
N THR A 42 -5.92 -2.62 9.17
CA THR A 42 -5.42 -3.41 10.27
C THR A 42 -5.14 -2.53 11.49
N SER A 43 -5.00 -3.16 12.65
CA SER A 43 -4.58 -2.48 13.87
C SER A 43 -3.06 -2.55 14.06
N VAL A 44 -2.34 -3.04 13.08
CA VAL A 44 -0.89 -3.15 13.15
C VAL A 44 -0.27 -1.75 13.12
N GLY A 45 0.69 -1.50 14.01
CA GLY A 45 1.34 -0.20 14.09
C GLY A 45 2.24 0.10 12.90
N LEU A 46 2.49 1.39 12.66
CA LEU A 46 3.29 1.84 11.53
C LEU A 46 4.70 1.26 11.53
N LYS A 47 5.28 1.08 12.70
CA LYS A 47 6.63 0.54 12.82
C LYS A 47 6.70 -0.89 12.29
N LYS A 48 5.73 -1.71 12.63
CA LYS A 48 5.68 -3.09 12.15
C LYS A 48 5.38 -3.15 10.65
N ILE A 49 4.49 -2.28 10.18
CA ILE A 49 4.21 -2.19 8.73
C ILE A 49 5.51 -1.87 7.99
N GLY A 50 6.27 -0.89 8.47
CA GLY A 50 7.55 -0.53 7.86
C GLY A 50 8.54 -1.70 7.84
N SER A 51 8.59 -2.47 8.91
CA SER A 51 9.43 -3.67 8.97
C SER A 51 9.06 -4.67 7.88
N GLU A 52 7.75 -4.89 7.65
CA GLU A 52 7.28 -5.80 6.62
C GLU A 52 7.42 -5.24 5.21
N MET A 53 7.61 -3.93 5.09
CA MET A 53 7.78 -3.25 3.81
C MET A 53 9.25 -3.01 3.47
N GLY A 54 10.11 -3.93 3.85
CA GLY A 54 11.53 -3.87 3.51
C GLY A 54 12.37 -3.06 4.49
N GLY A 55 11.91 -2.91 5.73
CA GLY A 55 12.69 -2.21 6.76
C GLY A 55 12.56 -0.70 6.69
N ARG A 56 11.43 -0.19 6.25
CA ARG A 56 11.17 1.26 6.23
C ARG A 56 10.73 1.73 7.61
N ASP A 57 11.08 2.97 7.95
CA ASP A 57 10.69 3.51 9.24
C ASP A 57 9.22 3.95 9.25
N HIS A 58 8.69 4.22 10.44
CA HIS A 58 7.28 4.57 10.59
C HIS A 58 6.91 5.88 9.90
N SER A 59 7.84 6.82 9.81
CA SER A 59 7.59 8.09 9.12
C SER A 59 7.36 7.89 7.64
N THR A 60 8.13 7.00 7.02
CA THR A 60 7.98 6.68 5.60
C THR A 60 6.63 6.03 5.33
N VAL A 61 6.20 5.11 6.19
CA VAL A 61 4.90 4.46 6.06
C VAL A 61 3.77 5.49 6.20
N LEU A 62 3.87 6.35 7.19
CA LEU A 62 2.87 7.40 7.41
C LEU A 62 2.79 8.34 6.20
N HIS A 63 3.95 8.71 5.65
CA HIS A 63 4.03 9.59 4.50
C HIS A 63 3.35 8.99 3.27
N GLY A 64 3.65 7.73 2.98
CA GLY A 64 3.02 7.01 1.87
C GLY A 64 1.52 6.87 2.05
N SER A 65 1.09 6.54 3.26
CA SER A 65 -0.32 6.42 3.57
C SER A 65 -1.07 7.75 3.40
N LYS A 66 -0.48 8.85 3.86
CA LYS A 66 -1.08 10.19 3.72
C LYS A 66 -1.16 10.61 2.26
N LYS A 67 -0.17 10.25 1.46
CA LYS A 67 -0.20 10.59 0.03
C LYS A 67 -1.40 9.95 -0.66
N ILE A 68 -1.65 8.68 -0.40
CA ILE A 68 -2.81 8.00 -0.99
C ILE A 68 -4.11 8.59 -0.44
N SER A 69 -4.17 8.85 0.86
CA SER A 69 -5.34 9.48 1.47
C SER A 69 -5.67 10.82 0.81
N SER A 70 -4.64 11.62 0.51
CA SER A 70 -4.80 12.89 -0.19
C SER A 70 -5.31 12.69 -1.62
N GLU A 71 -4.76 11.72 -2.34
CA GLU A 71 -5.18 11.45 -3.71
C GLU A 71 -6.62 10.95 -3.81
N LEU A 72 -7.12 10.28 -2.78
CA LEU A 72 -8.51 9.83 -2.74
C LEU A 72 -9.50 11.00 -2.78
N LYS A 73 -9.07 12.19 -2.39
CA LYS A 73 -9.94 13.38 -2.40
C LYS A 73 -10.16 13.91 -3.80
N THR A 74 -9.22 13.70 -4.71
CA THR A 74 -9.23 14.32 -6.04
C THR A 74 -9.21 13.34 -7.20
N SER A 75 -8.84 12.08 -6.97
CA SER A 75 -8.71 11.09 -8.03
C SER A 75 -9.79 10.02 -7.94
N GLU A 76 -10.70 10.01 -8.91
CA GLU A 76 -11.71 8.97 -8.99
C GLU A 76 -11.08 7.61 -9.30
N ASP A 77 -10.05 7.59 -10.14
CA ASP A 77 -9.35 6.35 -10.45
C ASP A 77 -8.73 5.73 -9.20
N MET A 78 -8.13 6.56 -8.35
CA MET A 78 -7.55 6.06 -7.11
C MET A 78 -8.65 5.52 -6.18
N ARG A 79 -9.79 6.21 -6.08
CA ARG A 79 -10.91 5.72 -5.27
C ARG A 79 -11.40 4.36 -5.74
N LYS A 80 -11.53 4.17 -7.06
CA LYS A 80 -11.95 2.89 -7.62
C LYS A 80 -10.94 1.79 -7.34
N THR A 81 -9.66 2.09 -7.51
CA THR A 81 -8.59 1.13 -7.26
C THR A 81 -8.59 0.67 -5.80
N ILE A 82 -8.68 1.62 -4.88
CA ILE A 82 -8.70 1.29 -3.45
C ILE A 82 -9.94 0.47 -3.10
N GLU A 83 -11.08 0.80 -3.68
CA GLU A 83 -12.31 0.06 -3.42
C GLU A 83 -12.22 -1.39 -3.90
N ILE A 84 -11.68 -1.59 -5.10
CA ILE A 84 -11.46 -2.94 -5.62
C ILE A 84 -10.52 -3.73 -4.71
N LEU A 85 -9.44 -3.12 -4.28
CA LEU A 85 -8.48 -3.78 -3.41
C LEU A 85 -9.07 -4.11 -2.04
N LYS A 86 -9.87 -3.20 -1.47
CA LYS A 86 -10.56 -3.48 -0.20
C LYS A 86 -11.47 -4.70 -0.31
N LYS A 87 -12.17 -4.84 -1.42
CA LYS A 87 -13.05 -5.99 -1.63
C LYS A 87 -12.27 -7.29 -1.79
N LYS A 88 -11.09 -7.23 -2.41
CA LYS A 88 -10.22 -8.42 -2.53
C LYS A 88 -9.65 -8.84 -1.18
N ILE A 89 -9.35 -7.86 -0.32
CA ILE A 89 -8.75 -8.12 0.98
C ILE A 89 -9.82 -8.56 1.98
N ASN A 90 -10.98 -7.93 1.92
CA ASN A 90 -12.10 -8.23 2.81
C ASN A 90 -13.40 -8.30 2.00
N PRO A 91 -13.72 -9.47 1.43
CA PRO A 91 -14.86 -9.61 0.52
C PRO A 91 -16.24 -9.57 1.17
N SER A 92 -16.33 -9.55 2.49
CA SER A 92 -17.61 -9.51 3.19
C SER A 92 -18.33 -8.16 3.11
#